data_b189a605240fe6d4bbd576d41e134c8f
#
_entry.id   b189a605240fe6d4bbd576d41e134c8f
#
_cell.length_a   1.000
_cell.length_b   1.000
_cell.length_c   1.000
_cell.angle_alpha   90.00
_cell.angle_beta   90.00
_cell.angle_gamma   90.00
#
_symmetry.space_group_name_H-M   'P 1'
#
loop_
_entity.id
_entity.type
_entity.pdbx_description
1 polymer ?
#
loop_
_entity_poly.entity_id
_entity_poly.type
_entity_poly.pdbx_seq_one_letter_code
_entity_poly.pdbx_strand_id
1 'polypeptide(L)'
;MNEHYKWWQKSVVYQIYPRSFYDSNGDGIGDINGIRAKLPYLVKLGVEVIWLSPVYCSPNDDNGYDISDYYDISPDFGTLDDMKALIREANGFGIKIIMDLVVNHTSDEHKWFIEAKSSKENKYRSYYIWRSGYNNMPPNDLKSCFGGSAWEYDEKTGEYYLHFFSRKQPDLNWENQNMRRDIWRMMNFWIDLGISGFRMDVIDLIGKEPDLKIKENGPNLHEYIQEMYESTLNGKDLLTVGECWGATPDIAKLFSAEKRHELSMVFQFEHIMLDQNGSDKWNLKRLNLRDLKRVFTKWQTKLADEGWNSLFWNNHDLPRIVSRWGNDKEYRVLSAKMLAILLHGMKGTPYIYQGEEIGMTNIEFKTIDDFADIEAVNMYRERVAAGGDKESVLNSLRNKARDNARTPMQWNDGENAGFTQGKPWYRVNPNYLQINVQKALEDENSVFYCYQKLIRMRRENPIMVYGRYELLLPENENIYAYTRTYKDTIWLVICNFYGENEEFSLEGTGKILISNYKDSCTNLRKGRLRPYEAVIYEWKRKNLLTFRYRCTGQLS
;
A
#
# COMPACT_ATOMS: atom_id res chain seq x y z
N MET A 1 -15.13 -29.21 -9.84
CA MET A 1 -15.57 -27.84 -9.62
C MET A 1 -14.67 -26.94 -10.46
N ASN A 2 -15.23 -26.24 -11.45
CA ASN A 2 -14.50 -25.20 -12.16
C ASN A 2 -14.26 -24.08 -11.15
N GLU A 3 -13.02 -24.00 -10.66
CA GLU A 3 -12.62 -22.91 -9.77
C GLU A 3 -12.62 -21.63 -10.62
N HIS A 4 -13.65 -20.78 -10.47
CA HIS A 4 -13.72 -19.48 -11.11
C HIS A 4 -12.79 -18.52 -10.37
N TYR A 5 -11.52 -18.51 -10.77
CA TYR A 5 -10.53 -17.59 -10.20
C TYR A 5 -10.66 -16.22 -10.84
N LYS A 6 -10.67 -15.20 -10.01
CA LYS A 6 -10.59 -13.81 -10.46
C LYS A 6 -9.17 -13.52 -10.96
N TRP A 7 -9.03 -12.81 -12.06
CA TRP A 7 -7.73 -12.51 -12.68
C TRP A 7 -6.77 -11.80 -11.72
N TRP A 8 -7.27 -10.87 -10.90
CA TRP A 8 -6.48 -10.09 -9.95
C TRP A 8 -5.92 -10.93 -8.78
N GLN A 9 -6.45 -12.09 -8.49
CA GLN A 9 -5.89 -13.00 -7.48
C GLN A 9 -4.51 -13.54 -7.88
N LYS A 10 -4.25 -13.70 -9.18
CA LYS A 10 -2.96 -14.14 -9.71
C LYS A 10 -2.00 -13.00 -9.98
N SER A 11 -2.52 -11.81 -10.18
CA SER A 11 -1.75 -10.64 -10.58
C SER A 11 -0.87 -10.10 -9.46
N VAL A 12 0.12 -9.32 -9.87
CA VAL A 12 0.94 -8.48 -9.02
C VAL A 12 0.74 -7.03 -9.44
N VAL A 13 0.46 -6.16 -8.48
CA VAL A 13 0.22 -4.74 -8.69
C VAL A 13 1.49 -3.96 -8.45
N TYR A 14 1.82 -3.04 -9.34
CA TYR A 14 2.93 -2.09 -9.19
C TYR A 14 2.36 -0.69 -8.98
N GLN A 15 2.65 -0.10 -7.84
CA GLN A 15 2.22 1.26 -7.55
C GLN A 15 3.20 2.26 -8.13
N ILE A 16 2.68 3.19 -8.93
CA ILE A 16 3.39 4.36 -9.43
C ILE A 16 2.92 5.61 -8.68
N TYR A 17 3.88 6.35 -8.12
CA TYR A 17 3.72 7.71 -7.66
C TYR A 17 4.18 8.64 -8.80
N PRO A 18 3.25 9.15 -9.63
CA PRO A 18 3.57 9.72 -10.95
C PRO A 18 4.62 10.81 -10.88
N ARG A 19 4.47 11.76 -9.96
CA ARG A 19 5.35 12.92 -9.75
C ARG A 19 6.84 12.56 -9.61
N SER A 20 7.14 11.34 -9.12
CA SER A 20 8.49 10.84 -8.86
C SER A 20 8.89 9.65 -9.73
N PHE A 21 8.14 9.29 -10.77
CA PHE A 21 8.43 8.09 -11.54
C PHE A 21 9.40 8.36 -12.71
N TYR A 22 9.01 9.19 -13.67
CA TYR A 22 9.86 9.61 -14.79
C TYR A 22 9.29 10.86 -15.45
N ASP A 23 10.12 11.87 -15.59
CA ASP A 23 9.80 13.13 -16.27
C ASP A 23 10.18 13.02 -17.75
N SER A 24 9.20 13.19 -18.63
CA SER A 24 9.39 13.09 -20.08
C SER A 24 9.60 14.43 -20.78
N ASN A 25 9.22 15.54 -20.13
CA ASN A 25 9.21 16.89 -20.73
C ASN A 25 10.33 17.82 -20.20
N GLY A 26 11.00 17.42 -19.09
CA GLY A 26 12.14 18.14 -18.52
C GLY A 26 11.75 19.26 -17.55
N ASP A 27 10.52 19.29 -17.04
CA ASP A 27 10.08 20.30 -16.07
C ASP A 27 10.42 19.94 -14.61
N GLY A 28 10.92 18.75 -14.38
CA GLY A 28 11.33 18.24 -13.07
C GLY A 28 10.26 17.42 -12.37
N ILE A 29 9.08 17.26 -12.95
CA ILE A 29 7.94 16.50 -12.43
C ILE A 29 7.70 15.27 -13.32
N GLY A 30 7.56 14.10 -12.73
CA GLY A 30 7.21 12.90 -13.48
C GLY A 30 5.79 12.98 -14.02
N ASP A 31 5.54 12.42 -15.20
CA ASP A 31 4.32 12.61 -15.96
C ASP A 31 3.78 11.31 -16.61
N ILE A 32 2.58 11.37 -17.17
CA ILE A 32 1.91 10.23 -17.83
C ILE A 32 2.71 9.72 -19.03
N ASN A 33 3.32 10.61 -19.81
CA ASN A 33 4.14 10.22 -20.96
C ASN A 33 5.45 9.55 -20.50
N GLY A 34 5.97 9.97 -19.34
CA GLY A 34 7.07 9.29 -18.67
C GLY A 34 6.69 7.86 -18.24
N ILE A 35 5.49 7.67 -17.70
CA ILE A 35 5.00 6.33 -17.38
C ILE A 35 4.90 5.47 -18.66
N ARG A 36 4.35 6.03 -19.75
CA ARG A 36 4.27 5.35 -21.05
C ARG A 36 5.65 4.91 -21.55
N ALA A 37 6.65 5.79 -21.47
CA ALA A 37 8.03 5.48 -21.87
C ALA A 37 8.65 4.33 -21.06
N LYS A 38 8.15 4.06 -19.84
CA LYS A 38 8.65 3.01 -18.95
C LYS A 38 7.78 1.74 -18.93
N LEU A 39 6.72 1.65 -19.72
CA LEU A 39 5.93 0.43 -19.85
C LEU A 39 6.79 -0.81 -20.21
N PRO A 40 7.77 -0.74 -21.14
CA PRO A 40 8.64 -1.89 -21.43
C PRO A 40 9.44 -2.40 -20.23
N TYR A 41 9.83 -1.53 -19.30
CA TYR A 41 10.48 -1.93 -18.05
C TYR A 41 9.53 -2.71 -17.15
N LEU A 42 8.29 -2.26 -17.00
CA LEU A 42 7.27 -2.93 -16.19
C LEU A 42 6.86 -4.29 -16.80
N VAL A 43 6.79 -4.38 -18.12
CA VAL A 43 6.63 -5.66 -18.85
C VAL A 43 7.78 -6.60 -18.54
N LYS A 44 9.03 -6.11 -18.56
CA LYS A 44 10.22 -6.92 -18.21
C LYS A 44 10.19 -7.39 -16.76
N LEU A 45 9.72 -6.56 -15.82
CA LEU A 45 9.52 -6.97 -14.42
C LEU A 45 8.45 -8.07 -14.31
N GLY A 46 7.43 -8.01 -15.17
CA GLY A 46 6.36 -9.01 -15.29
C GLY A 46 5.08 -8.66 -14.55
N VAL A 47 4.90 -7.41 -14.11
CA VAL A 47 3.66 -6.95 -13.46
C VAL A 47 2.51 -6.87 -14.45
N GLU A 48 1.30 -7.10 -13.98
CA GLU A 48 0.09 -7.13 -14.80
C GLU A 48 -0.88 -5.99 -14.49
N VAL A 49 -0.63 -5.26 -13.40
CA VAL A 49 -1.46 -4.13 -12.97
C VAL A 49 -0.58 -2.98 -12.53
N ILE A 50 -0.92 -1.78 -12.98
CA ILE A 50 -0.37 -0.52 -12.47
C ILE A 50 -1.46 0.15 -11.63
N TRP A 51 -1.13 0.48 -10.39
CA TRP A 51 -1.90 1.43 -9.58
C TRP A 51 -1.26 2.80 -9.71
N LEU A 52 -2.01 3.77 -10.25
CA LEU A 52 -1.60 5.17 -10.30
C LEU A 52 -2.10 5.90 -9.05
N SER A 53 -1.18 6.48 -8.27
CA SER A 53 -1.56 7.52 -7.29
C SER A 53 -2.20 8.71 -8.04
N PRO A 54 -2.96 9.59 -7.37
CA PRO A 54 -3.82 10.56 -8.05
C PRO A 54 -3.12 11.38 -9.13
N VAL A 55 -3.76 11.48 -10.29
CA VAL A 55 -3.32 12.31 -11.45
C VAL A 55 -4.35 13.35 -11.85
N TYR A 56 -5.45 13.44 -11.11
CA TYR A 56 -6.52 14.42 -11.33
C TYR A 56 -6.05 15.86 -11.10
N CYS A 57 -6.82 16.83 -11.56
CA CYS A 57 -6.57 18.23 -11.23
C CYS A 57 -6.57 18.45 -9.72
N SER A 58 -5.52 19.06 -9.21
CA SER A 58 -5.30 19.28 -7.78
C SER A 58 -4.41 20.50 -7.56
N PRO A 59 -4.66 21.34 -6.55
CA PRO A 59 -3.72 22.36 -6.11
C PRO A 59 -2.49 21.81 -5.37
N ASN A 60 -2.43 20.49 -5.13
CA ASN A 60 -1.31 19.79 -4.52
C ASN A 60 -0.99 20.17 -3.06
N ASP A 61 -1.97 20.55 -2.26
CA ASP A 61 -1.80 20.76 -0.81
C ASP A 61 -1.39 19.44 -0.10
N ASP A 62 -1.95 18.32 -0.58
CA ASP A 62 -1.57 16.95 -0.16
C ASP A 62 -1.17 16.09 -1.38
N ASN A 63 -0.33 16.65 -2.24
CA ASN A 63 0.30 15.93 -3.35
C ASN A 63 -0.68 15.13 -4.24
N GLY A 64 -1.82 15.74 -4.60
CA GLY A 64 -2.81 15.16 -5.49
C GLY A 64 -4.02 14.53 -4.79
N TYR A 65 -3.97 14.32 -3.46
CA TYR A 65 -5.11 13.82 -2.69
C TYR A 65 -6.14 14.89 -2.35
N ASP A 66 -5.90 16.15 -2.69
CA ASP A 66 -6.81 17.29 -2.66
C ASP A 66 -7.33 17.57 -4.07
N ILE A 67 -8.35 16.81 -4.52
CA ILE A 67 -8.85 16.85 -5.90
C ILE A 67 -9.78 18.03 -6.13
N SER A 68 -9.47 18.87 -7.13
CA SER A 68 -10.29 20.02 -7.55
C SER A 68 -11.19 19.72 -8.76
N ASP A 69 -10.81 18.76 -9.61
CA ASP A 69 -11.63 18.24 -10.70
C ASP A 69 -11.35 16.74 -10.91
N TYR A 70 -12.41 15.93 -10.83
CA TYR A 70 -12.33 14.48 -11.01
C TYR A 70 -12.33 14.03 -12.47
N TYR A 71 -12.67 14.90 -13.42
CA TYR A 71 -12.91 14.55 -14.82
C TYR A 71 -11.74 14.90 -15.74
N ASP A 72 -10.71 15.57 -15.21
CA ASP A 72 -9.56 15.97 -16.00
C ASP A 72 -8.23 15.63 -15.29
N ILE A 73 -7.17 15.62 -16.06
CA ILE A 73 -5.80 15.33 -15.61
C ILE A 73 -5.13 16.66 -15.22
N SER A 74 -4.37 16.64 -14.11
CA SER A 74 -3.55 17.79 -13.73
C SER A 74 -2.56 18.15 -14.84
N PRO A 75 -2.43 19.43 -15.20
CA PRO A 75 -1.42 19.88 -16.15
C PRO A 75 0.01 19.46 -15.81
N ASP A 76 0.32 19.25 -14.52
CA ASP A 76 1.60 18.71 -14.06
C ASP A 76 1.90 17.32 -14.65
N PHE A 77 0.85 16.53 -14.94
CA PHE A 77 0.98 15.14 -15.38
C PHE A 77 0.65 14.91 -16.85
N GLY A 78 0.11 15.93 -17.55
CA GLY A 78 -0.26 15.84 -18.95
C GLY A 78 -1.73 16.13 -19.21
N THR A 79 -2.34 15.40 -20.13
CA THR A 79 -3.72 15.63 -20.58
C THR A 79 -4.57 14.36 -20.45
N LEU A 80 -5.90 14.53 -20.57
CA LEU A 80 -6.81 13.38 -20.64
C LEU A 80 -6.51 12.49 -21.86
N ASP A 81 -6.01 13.05 -22.97
CA ASP A 81 -5.64 12.26 -24.14
C ASP A 81 -4.33 11.46 -23.92
N ASP A 82 -3.39 11.98 -23.12
CA ASP A 82 -2.22 11.23 -22.66
C ASP A 82 -2.64 10.05 -21.78
N MET A 83 -3.61 10.25 -20.89
CA MET A 83 -4.16 9.19 -20.05
C MET A 83 -4.87 8.10 -20.88
N LYS A 84 -5.68 8.48 -21.89
CA LYS A 84 -6.29 7.53 -22.83
C LYS A 84 -5.21 6.75 -23.60
N ALA A 85 -4.11 7.41 -23.98
CA ALA A 85 -2.99 6.78 -24.64
C ALA A 85 -2.29 5.78 -23.72
N LEU A 86 -2.04 6.15 -22.44
CA LEU A 86 -1.47 5.25 -21.45
C LEU A 86 -2.32 4.00 -21.25
N ILE A 87 -3.65 4.15 -21.08
CA ILE A 87 -4.59 3.03 -20.91
C ILE A 87 -4.50 2.09 -22.12
N ARG A 88 -4.57 2.64 -23.35
CA ARG A 88 -4.50 1.85 -24.58
C ARG A 88 -3.17 1.10 -24.72
N GLU A 89 -2.04 1.77 -24.50
CA GLU A 89 -0.71 1.20 -24.65
C GLU A 89 -0.43 0.14 -23.57
N ALA A 90 -0.78 0.41 -22.31
CA ALA A 90 -0.68 -0.56 -21.22
C ALA A 90 -1.49 -1.83 -21.53
N ASN A 91 -2.74 -1.68 -21.99
CA ASN A 91 -3.58 -2.80 -22.42
C ASN A 91 -2.94 -3.59 -23.59
N GLY A 92 -2.28 -2.91 -24.53
CA GLY A 92 -1.52 -3.55 -25.62
C GLY A 92 -0.37 -4.42 -25.11
N PHE A 93 0.20 -4.12 -23.98
CA PHE A 93 1.21 -4.93 -23.28
C PHE A 93 0.62 -5.95 -22.29
N GLY A 94 -0.70 -6.03 -22.16
CA GLY A 94 -1.37 -6.89 -21.18
C GLY A 94 -1.34 -6.34 -19.74
N ILE A 95 -1.01 -5.07 -19.56
CA ILE A 95 -1.00 -4.38 -18.27
C ILE A 95 -2.30 -3.60 -18.09
N LYS A 96 -2.96 -3.81 -16.96
CA LYS A 96 -4.19 -3.11 -16.57
C LYS A 96 -3.86 -1.89 -15.73
N ILE A 97 -4.67 -0.82 -15.84
CA ILE A 97 -4.52 0.38 -15.02
C ILE A 97 -5.64 0.41 -13.99
N ILE A 98 -5.32 0.62 -12.72
CA ILE A 98 -6.27 1.05 -11.69
C ILE A 98 -5.88 2.45 -11.21
N MET A 99 -6.89 3.27 -10.93
CA MET A 99 -6.70 4.64 -10.47
C MET A 99 -7.01 4.78 -8.99
N ASP A 100 -6.44 5.80 -8.36
CA ASP A 100 -6.79 6.17 -7.00
C ASP A 100 -8.15 6.85 -6.98
N LEU A 101 -9.05 6.44 -6.09
CA LEU A 101 -10.38 7.00 -5.91
C LEU A 101 -10.43 7.71 -4.56
N VAL A 102 -10.31 9.02 -4.56
CA VAL A 102 -10.34 9.85 -3.37
C VAL A 102 -11.72 10.44 -3.21
N VAL A 103 -12.56 9.85 -2.36
CA VAL A 103 -13.99 10.22 -2.22
C VAL A 103 -14.40 10.43 -0.76
N ASN A 104 -13.44 10.44 0.16
CA ASN A 104 -13.70 10.89 1.53
C ASN A 104 -13.83 12.41 1.61
N HIS A 105 -13.06 13.14 0.79
CA HIS A 105 -12.95 14.60 0.76
C HIS A 105 -12.66 15.09 -0.66
N THR A 106 -12.72 16.39 -0.87
CA THR A 106 -12.25 17.07 -2.09
C THR A 106 -11.24 18.14 -1.71
N SER A 107 -10.62 18.81 -2.69
CA SER A 107 -9.99 20.11 -2.47
C SER A 107 -11.02 21.16 -2.05
N ASP A 108 -10.58 22.16 -1.27
CA ASP A 108 -11.37 23.38 -1.04
C ASP A 108 -11.52 24.24 -2.31
N GLU A 109 -10.74 23.95 -3.35
CA GLU A 109 -10.85 24.54 -4.69
C GLU A 109 -11.78 23.73 -5.62
N HIS A 110 -12.35 22.62 -5.17
CA HIS A 110 -13.34 21.87 -5.94
C HIS A 110 -14.63 22.69 -6.10
N LYS A 111 -15.20 22.69 -7.30
CA LYS A 111 -16.42 23.46 -7.63
C LYS A 111 -17.54 23.24 -6.62
N TRP A 112 -17.74 22.01 -6.15
CA TRP A 112 -18.76 21.71 -5.15
C TRP A 112 -18.53 22.46 -3.84
N PHE A 113 -17.27 22.56 -3.38
CA PHE A 113 -16.98 23.24 -2.12
C PHE A 113 -17.04 24.76 -2.25
N ILE A 114 -16.52 25.32 -3.35
CA ILE A 114 -16.64 26.76 -3.66
C ILE A 114 -18.10 27.19 -3.62
N GLU A 115 -18.98 26.44 -4.27
CA GLU A 115 -20.41 26.66 -4.28
C GLU A 115 -21.03 26.44 -2.88
N ALA A 116 -20.70 25.34 -2.19
CA ALA A 116 -21.20 25.05 -0.85
C ALA A 116 -20.87 26.14 0.17
N LYS A 117 -19.69 26.77 0.04
CA LYS A 117 -19.22 27.88 0.88
C LYS A 117 -19.88 29.23 0.51
N SER A 118 -20.52 29.33 -0.66
CA SER A 118 -21.09 30.58 -1.13
C SER A 118 -22.34 31.02 -0.36
N SER A 119 -23.20 30.06 0.05
CA SER A 119 -24.44 30.29 0.82
C SER A 119 -24.90 29.00 1.49
N LYS A 120 -25.62 29.13 2.62
CA LYS A 120 -26.26 27.98 3.32
C LYS A 120 -27.38 27.35 2.49
N GLU A 121 -27.97 28.07 1.59
CA GLU A 121 -29.06 27.62 0.70
C GLU A 121 -28.54 27.05 -0.63
N ASN A 122 -27.22 27.05 -0.86
CA ASN A 122 -26.65 26.51 -2.08
C ASN A 122 -26.89 24.99 -2.19
N LYS A 123 -27.21 24.51 -3.39
CA LYS A 123 -27.52 23.10 -3.65
C LYS A 123 -26.39 22.12 -3.27
N TYR A 124 -25.16 22.60 -3.25
CA TYR A 124 -23.99 21.81 -2.85
C TYR A 124 -23.66 21.91 -1.35
N ARG A 125 -24.41 22.75 -0.58
CA ARG A 125 -24.14 22.91 0.86
C ARG A 125 -24.08 21.57 1.58
N SER A 126 -25.06 20.72 1.37
CA SER A 126 -25.19 19.40 1.99
C SER A 126 -24.27 18.32 1.41
N TYR A 127 -23.45 18.64 0.38
CA TYR A 127 -22.40 17.72 -0.09
C TYR A 127 -21.25 17.60 0.91
N TYR A 128 -21.12 18.56 1.81
CA TYR A 128 -20.10 18.61 2.86
C TYR A 128 -20.75 18.64 4.23
N ILE A 129 -19.96 18.33 5.26
CA ILE A 129 -20.43 18.25 6.64
C ILE A 129 -20.18 19.60 7.31
N TRP A 130 -21.26 20.29 7.65
CA TRP A 130 -21.25 21.59 8.30
C TRP A 130 -21.92 21.52 9.66
N ARG A 131 -21.36 22.20 10.67
CA ARG A 131 -21.98 22.31 12.00
C ARG A 131 -21.80 23.71 12.58
N SER A 132 -22.77 24.15 13.34
CA SER A 132 -22.63 25.35 14.17
C SER A 132 -21.68 25.07 15.32
N GLY A 133 -20.83 26.02 15.64
CA GLY A 133 -20.00 25.97 16.84
C GLY A 133 -20.76 26.30 18.12
N TYR A 134 -20.12 26.14 19.25
CA TYR A 134 -20.65 26.54 20.55
C TYR A 134 -19.68 27.51 21.22
N ASN A 135 -20.15 28.70 21.64
CA ASN A 135 -19.32 29.74 22.28
C ASN A 135 -18.03 30.07 21.50
N ASN A 136 -18.12 30.25 20.20
CA ASN A 136 -16.99 30.46 19.27
C ASN A 136 -15.95 29.33 19.25
N MET A 137 -16.32 28.14 19.73
CA MET A 137 -15.49 26.93 19.68
C MET A 137 -16.02 25.94 18.63
N PRO A 138 -15.16 25.05 18.11
CA PRO A 138 -15.60 23.99 17.21
C PRO A 138 -16.73 23.13 17.80
N PRO A 139 -17.51 22.42 16.98
CA PRO A 139 -18.62 21.58 17.45
C PRO A 139 -18.23 20.51 18.46
N ASN A 140 -17.03 19.97 18.33
CA ASN A 140 -16.44 18.98 19.25
C ASN A 140 -14.91 18.97 19.14
N ASP A 141 -14.25 18.06 19.85
CA ASP A 141 -12.79 17.94 20.00
C ASP A 141 -12.13 16.98 19.01
N LEU A 142 -12.81 16.60 17.93
CA LEU A 142 -12.23 15.76 16.86
C LEU A 142 -10.95 16.40 16.32
N LYS A 143 -9.95 15.54 16.04
CA LYS A 143 -8.64 15.96 15.55
C LYS A 143 -8.44 15.55 14.10
N SER A 144 -7.76 16.43 13.36
CA SER A 144 -7.23 16.14 12.04
C SER A 144 -6.07 15.14 12.14
N CYS A 145 -5.89 14.30 11.11
CA CYS A 145 -4.76 13.42 10.96
C CYS A 145 -3.43 14.20 10.78
N PHE A 146 -3.51 15.42 10.26
CA PHE A 146 -2.35 16.29 10.03
C PHE A 146 -2.13 17.31 11.14
N GLY A 147 -2.77 17.09 12.31
CA GLY A 147 -2.65 17.96 13.48
C GLY A 147 -3.79 18.98 13.62
N GLY A 148 -3.97 19.49 14.84
CA GLY A 148 -4.99 20.49 15.13
C GLY A 148 -6.42 19.96 15.18
N SER A 149 -7.41 20.88 15.06
CA SER A 149 -8.85 20.57 15.02
C SER A 149 -9.22 19.92 13.69
N ALA A 150 -10.23 19.05 13.69
CA ALA A 150 -10.87 18.55 12.47
C ALA A 150 -11.98 19.49 11.94
N TRP A 151 -12.16 20.65 12.54
CA TRP A 151 -13.17 21.63 12.20
C TRP A 151 -12.54 22.97 11.89
N GLU A 152 -12.86 23.55 10.71
CA GLU A 152 -12.43 24.88 10.29
C GLU A 152 -13.62 25.81 10.19
N TYR A 153 -13.47 27.04 10.74
CA TYR A 153 -14.53 28.04 10.74
C TYR A 153 -14.61 28.77 9.41
N ASP A 154 -15.80 28.85 8.86
CA ASP A 154 -16.09 29.66 7.68
C ASP A 154 -16.78 30.98 8.09
N GLU A 155 -16.03 32.08 8.01
CA GLU A 155 -16.52 33.43 8.37
C GLU A 155 -17.75 33.86 7.58
N LYS A 156 -17.86 33.41 6.31
CA LYS A 156 -18.93 33.82 5.42
C LYS A 156 -20.28 33.25 5.83
N THR A 157 -20.32 32.01 6.26
CA THR A 157 -21.54 31.32 6.65
C THR A 157 -21.74 31.19 8.16
N GLY A 158 -20.70 31.47 8.95
CA GLY A 158 -20.75 31.38 10.40
C GLY A 158 -20.85 29.94 10.94
N GLU A 159 -20.41 28.97 10.17
CA GLU A 159 -20.41 27.55 10.54
C GLU A 159 -19.04 26.93 10.33
N TYR A 160 -18.82 25.76 10.93
CA TYR A 160 -17.59 24.96 10.78
C TYR A 160 -17.82 23.85 9.76
N TYR A 161 -16.84 23.60 8.86
CA TYR A 161 -16.82 22.39 8.06
C TYR A 161 -15.84 21.36 8.61
N LEU A 162 -16.16 20.08 8.39
CA LEU A 162 -15.30 18.96 8.80
C LEU A 162 -14.17 18.77 7.79
N HIS A 163 -12.95 18.48 8.32
CA HIS A 163 -11.81 18.01 7.53
C HIS A 163 -10.96 17.05 8.38
N PHE A 164 -10.93 15.78 8.03
CA PHE A 164 -10.08 14.83 8.77
C PHE A 164 -8.60 14.88 8.36
N PHE A 165 -8.28 15.55 7.25
CA PHE A 165 -6.93 15.79 6.77
C PHE A 165 -6.60 17.28 6.77
N SER A 166 -5.99 17.82 5.71
CA SER A 166 -5.75 19.25 5.63
C SER A 166 -7.06 20.05 5.72
N ARG A 167 -7.00 21.27 6.29
CA ARG A 167 -8.11 22.22 6.21
C ARG A 167 -8.54 22.54 4.78
N LYS A 168 -7.67 22.26 3.79
CA LYS A 168 -7.96 22.36 2.37
C LYS A 168 -8.58 21.09 1.76
N GLN A 169 -8.90 20.10 2.61
CA GLN A 169 -9.54 18.85 2.21
C GLN A 169 -10.87 18.66 2.95
N PRO A 170 -11.93 19.47 2.62
CA PRO A 170 -13.23 19.34 3.26
C PRO A 170 -13.86 17.97 3.01
N ASP A 171 -14.37 17.36 4.08
CA ASP A 171 -14.96 16.03 4.07
C ASP A 171 -16.33 16.00 3.42
N LEU A 172 -16.54 15.06 2.50
CA LEU A 172 -17.83 14.82 1.83
C LEU A 172 -18.83 14.18 2.79
N ASN A 173 -20.09 14.59 2.64
CA ASN A 173 -21.24 14.06 3.37
C ASN A 173 -21.88 12.90 2.61
N TRP A 174 -21.53 11.67 2.98
CA TRP A 174 -22.03 10.47 2.33
C TRP A 174 -23.51 10.16 2.62
N GLU A 175 -24.15 10.83 3.56
CA GLU A 175 -25.61 10.77 3.72
C GLU A 175 -26.32 11.39 2.52
N ASN A 176 -25.67 12.33 1.80
CA ASN A 176 -26.25 13.01 0.65
C ASN A 176 -26.28 12.12 -0.60
N GLN A 177 -27.46 11.67 -0.98
CA GLN A 177 -27.66 10.80 -2.15
C GLN A 177 -27.27 11.45 -3.48
N ASN A 178 -27.44 12.77 -3.64
CA ASN A 178 -27.06 13.45 -4.88
C ASN A 178 -25.54 13.50 -5.03
N MET A 179 -24.82 13.73 -3.92
CA MET A 179 -23.36 13.65 -3.88
C MET A 179 -22.89 12.26 -4.30
N ARG A 180 -23.45 11.19 -3.71
CA ARG A 180 -23.11 9.81 -4.09
C ARG A 180 -23.34 9.54 -5.58
N ARG A 181 -24.48 9.99 -6.14
CA ARG A 181 -24.75 9.85 -7.59
C ARG A 181 -23.73 10.56 -8.47
N ASP A 182 -23.22 11.71 -8.04
CA ASP A 182 -22.18 12.42 -8.79
C ASP A 182 -20.86 11.66 -8.73
N ILE A 183 -20.52 11.03 -7.59
CA ILE A 183 -19.38 10.09 -7.48
C ILE A 183 -19.56 8.89 -8.42
N TRP A 184 -20.77 8.28 -8.47
CA TRP A 184 -21.02 7.16 -9.39
C TRP A 184 -20.86 7.53 -10.86
N ARG A 185 -21.23 8.74 -11.25
CA ARG A 185 -21.01 9.26 -12.61
C ARG A 185 -19.52 9.38 -12.92
N MET A 186 -18.76 9.91 -11.98
CA MET A 186 -17.31 10.04 -12.11
C MET A 186 -16.63 8.67 -12.22
N MET A 187 -16.98 7.70 -11.37
CA MET A 187 -16.43 6.37 -11.44
C MET A 187 -16.74 5.70 -12.80
N ASN A 188 -17.98 5.77 -13.27
CA ASN A 188 -18.36 5.22 -14.56
C ASN A 188 -17.63 5.92 -15.73
N PHE A 189 -17.40 7.22 -15.67
CA PHE A 189 -16.61 7.95 -16.67
C PHE A 189 -15.20 7.32 -16.84
N TRP A 190 -14.49 7.05 -15.75
CA TRP A 190 -13.16 6.44 -15.81
C TRP A 190 -13.20 4.98 -16.23
N ILE A 191 -14.21 4.23 -15.78
CA ILE A 191 -14.43 2.84 -16.23
C ILE A 191 -14.67 2.79 -17.75
N ASP A 192 -15.49 3.68 -18.28
CA ASP A 192 -15.80 3.78 -19.71
C ASP A 192 -14.57 4.19 -20.55
N LEU A 193 -13.61 4.91 -19.96
CA LEU A 193 -12.32 5.20 -20.56
C LEU A 193 -11.38 3.97 -20.60
N GLY A 194 -11.71 2.89 -19.89
CA GLY A 194 -11.02 1.60 -19.98
C GLY A 194 -10.08 1.29 -18.83
N ILE A 195 -10.17 1.98 -17.68
CA ILE A 195 -9.46 1.54 -16.48
C ILE A 195 -10.01 0.21 -15.97
N SER A 196 -9.20 -0.51 -15.21
CA SER A 196 -9.54 -1.87 -14.75
C SER A 196 -9.85 -1.93 -13.27
N GLY A 197 -10.10 -0.79 -12.63
CA GLY A 197 -10.49 -0.71 -11.23
C GLY A 197 -9.99 0.50 -10.48
N PHE A 198 -10.11 0.41 -9.14
CA PHE A 198 -9.77 1.51 -8.24
C PHE A 198 -9.04 1.04 -6.99
N ARG A 199 -8.07 1.82 -6.54
CA ARG A 199 -7.65 1.87 -5.14
C ARG A 199 -8.43 2.97 -4.47
N MET A 200 -9.12 2.68 -3.40
CA MET A 200 -10.03 3.60 -2.73
C MET A 200 -9.39 4.16 -1.47
N ASP A 201 -9.10 5.45 -1.52
CA ASP A 201 -8.44 6.19 -0.47
C ASP A 201 -9.33 6.28 0.77
N VAL A 202 -8.78 5.91 1.93
CA VAL A 202 -9.42 5.94 3.25
C VAL A 202 -10.91 5.60 3.23
N ILE A 203 -11.28 4.56 2.51
CA ILE A 203 -12.68 4.21 2.23
C ILE A 203 -13.48 3.85 3.50
N ASP A 204 -12.80 3.46 4.58
CA ASP A 204 -13.42 3.18 5.87
C ASP A 204 -13.94 4.45 6.58
N LEU A 205 -13.56 5.65 6.10
CA LEU A 205 -14.01 6.93 6.65
C LEU A 205 -15.32 7.45 6.02
N ILE A 206 -15.80 6.91 4.90
CA ILE A 206 -16.99 7.45 4.23
C ILE A 206 -18.29 7.27 5.05
N GLY A 207 -18.32 6.29 5.95
CA GLY A 207 -19.43 6.09 6.88
C GLY A 207 -19.34 6.87 8.19
N LYS A 208 -18.50 7.90 8.28
CA LYS A 208 -18.28 8.70 9.48
C LYS A 208 -19.55 9.32 10.07
N GLU A 209 -19.61 9.37 11.41
CA GLU A 209 -20.64 10.09 12.16
C GLU A 209 -19.97 11.06 13.15
N PRO A 210 -19.61 12.27 12.73
CA PRO A 210 -18.78 13.18 13.54
C PRO A 210 -19.47 13.68 14.81
N ASP A 211 -20.80 13.72 14.83
CA ASP A 211 -21.57 14.09 16.02
C ASP A 211 -21.45 13.04 17.14
N LEU A 212 -21.27 11.77 16.78
CA LEU A 212 -20.98 10.65 17.68
C LEU A 212 -19.48 10.40 17.85
N LYS A 213 -18.63 11.21 17.22
CA LYS A 213 -17.17 11.03 17.16
C LYS A 213 -16.73 9.70 16.55
N ILE A 214 -17.54 9.12 15.67
CA ILE A 214 -17.20 7.94 14.88
C ILE A 214 -16.50 8.43 13.61
N LYS A 215 -15.21 8.09 13.49
CA LYS A 215 -14.38 8.49 12.36
C LYS A 215 -14.38 7.41 11.27
N GLU A 216 -14.14 6.17 11.65
CA GLU A 216 -13.97 5.02 10.75
C GLU A 216 -14.97 3.91 11.06
N ASN A 217 -15.26 3.09 10.06
CA ASN A 217 -16.17 1.94 10.18
C ASN A 217 -17.55 2.30 10.76
N GLY A 218 -18.08 3.48 10.38
CA GLY A 218 -19.40 3.93 10.84
C GLY A 218 -20.55 3.05 10.32
N PRO A 219 -21.74 3.18 10.90
CA PRO A 219 -22.83 2.20 10.73
C PRO A 219 -23.31 2.05 9.28
N ASN A 220 -23.29 3.12 8.48
CA ASN A 220 -23.80 3.10 7.10
C ASN A 220 -22.70 2.79 6.05
N LEU A 221 -21.45 2.55 6.47
CA LEU A 221 -20.32 2.37 5.58
C LEU A 221 -20.55 1.31 4.52
N HIS A 222 -20.94 0.12 4.94
CA HIS A 222 -21.13 -1.02 4.05
C HIS A 222 -22.33 -0.85 3.12
N GLU A 223 -23.39 -0.16 3.57
CA GLU A 223 -24.52 0.19 2.70
C GLU A 223 -24.08 1.12 1.55
N TYR A 224 -23.26 2.14 1.84
CA TYR A 224 -22.73 3.02 0.81
C TYR A 224 -21.81 2.30 -0.18
N ILE A 225 -20.99 1.36 0.28
CA ILE A 225 -20.10 0.58 -0.61
C ILE A 225 -20.92 -0.40 -1.47
N GLN A 226 -21.97 -1.01 -0.92
CA GLN A 226 -22.88 -1.85 -1.69
C GLN A 226 -23.64 -1.05 -2.74
N GLU A 227 -24.12 0.16 -2.41
CA GLU A 227 -24.72 1.08 -3.39
C GLU A 227 -23.71 1.45 -4.49
N MET A 228 -22.46 1.71 -4.12
CA MET A 228 -21.35 1.94 -5.06
C MET A 228 -21.18 0.75 -5.99
N TYR A 229 -21.10 -0.46 -5.43
CA TYR A 229 -20.92 -1.69 -6.21
C TYR A 229 -22.05 -1.85 -7.23
N GLU A 230 -23.30 -1.76 -6.82
CA GLU A 230 -24.46 -1.90 -7.71
C GLU A 230 -24.50 -0.83 -8.79
N SER A 231 -24.09 0.41 -8.47
CA SER A 231 -24.15 1.54 -9.38
C SER A 231 -22.99 1.60 -10.38
N THR A 232 -21.85 0.94 -10.08
CA THR A 232 -20.61 1.14 -10.86
C THR A 232 -19.85 -0.14 -11.20
N LEU A 233 -19.77 -1.12 -10.30
CA LEU A 233 -18.89 -2.29 -10.40
C LEU A 233 -19.62 -3.55 -10.84
N ASN A 234 -20.91 -3.67 -10.54
CA ASN A 234 -21.70 -4.87 -10.80
C ASN A 234 -21.65 -5.28 -12.27
N GLY A 235 -21.40 -6.56 -12.52
CA GLY A 235 -21.29 -7.13 -13.87
C GLY A 235 -19.98 -6.80 -14.60
N LYS A 236 -19.05 -6.08 -13.97
CA LYS A 236 -17.75 -5.73 -14.53
C LYS A 236 -16.63 -6.50 -13.83
N ASP A 237 -15.62 -6.92 -14.58
CA ASP A 237 -14.47 -7.68 -14.06
C ASP A 237 -13.33 -6.73 -13.67
N LEU A 238 -13.54 -5.98 -12.56
CA LEU A 238 -12.66 -4.93 -12.08
C LEU A 238 -11.95 -5.35 -10.78
N LEU A 239 -10.76 -4.79 -10.55
CA LEU A 239 -10.02 -4.87 -9.30
C LEU A 239 -10.36 -3.66 -8.42
N THR A 240 -10.78 -3.90 -7.18
CA THR A 240 -10.95 -2.82 -6.20
C THR A 240 -10.20 -3.17 -4.91
N VAL A 241 -9.48 -2.19 -4.37
CA VAL A 241 -8.80 -2.31 -3.08
C VAL A 241 -9.06 -1.08 -2.23
N GLY A 242 -9.59 -1.29 -1.03
CA GLY A 242 -9.86 -0.22 -0.07
C GLY A 242 -8.69 0.00 0.87
N GLU A 243 -8.32 1.25 1.13
CA GLU A 243 -7.45 1.61 2.23
C GLU A 243 -8.27 1.67 3.51
N CYS A 244 -7.96 0.81 4.49
CA CYS A 244 -8.72 0.68 5.73
C CYS A 244 -7.77 0.58 6.93
N TRP A 245 -7.53 1.69 7.60
CA TRP A 245 -6.66 1.74 8.78
C TRP A 245 -7.24 1.01 9.99
N GLY A 246 -8.57 1.06 10.14
CA GLY A 246 -9.31 0.37 11.19
C GLY A 246 -9.65 -1.10 10.89
N ALA A 247 -9.11 -1.69 9.82
CA ALA A 247 -9.47 -3.05 9.42
C ALA A 247 -8.95 -4.11 10.40
N THR A 248 -9.85 -4.96 10.85
CA THR A 248 -9.56 -6.28 11.42
C THR A 248 -9.90 -7.36 10.38
N PRO A 249 -9.44 -8.62 10.53
CA PRO A 249 -9.84 -9.67 9.60
C PRO A 249 -11.35 -9.86 9.47
N ASP A 250 -12.11 -9.64 10.53
CA ASP A 250 -13.58 -9.77 10.49
C ASP A 250 -14.22 -8.60 9.75
N ILE A 251 -13.71 -7.36 9.91
CA ILE A 251 -14.10 -6.19 9.12
C ILE A 251 -13.67 -6.39 7.65
N ALA A 252 -12.46 -6.86 7.38
CA ALA A 252 -11.98 -7.11 6.02
C ALA A 252 -12.86 -8.10 5.25
N LYS A 253 -13.48 -9.09 5.93
CA LYS A 253 -14.46 -9.98 5.30
C LYS A 253 -15.74 -9.25 4.89
N LEU A 254 -16.17 -8.26 5.64
CA LEU A 254 -17.33 -7.46 5.24
C LEU A 254 -17.08 -6.75 3.91
N PHE A 255 -15.87 -6.24 3.70
CA PHE A 255 -15.49 -5.61 2.44
C PHE A 255 -15.26 -6.61 1.29
N SER A 256 -14.64 -7.78 1.56
CA SER A 256 -14.01 -8.58 0.51
C SER A 256 -14.58 -10.00 0.35
N ALA A 257 -15.57 -10.40 1.11
CA ALA A 257 -16.28 -11.65 0.87
C ALA A 257 -17.16 -11.52 -0.39
N GLU A 258 -17.06 -12.45 -1.33
CA GLU A 258 -17.73 -12.38 -2.64
C GLU A 258 -19.24 -12.11 -2.52
N LYS A 259 -19.91 -12.76 -1.56
CA LYS A 259 -21.35 -12.60 -1.30
C LYS A 259 -21.74 -11.21 -0.79
N ARG A 260 -20.79 -10.39 -0.42
CA ARG A 260 -21.04 -9.02 0.10
C ARG A 260 -21.27 -8.00 -1.00
N HIS A 261 -20.74 -8.25 -2.22
CA HIS A 261 -20.84 -7.32 -3.33
C HIS A 261 -20.30 -5.95 -2.96
N GLU A 262 -19.04 -5.91 -2.49
CA GLU A 262 -18.34 -4.68 -2.09
C GLU A 262 -17.02 -4.56 -2.84
N LEU A 263 -15.90 -4.90 -2.22
CA LEU A 263 -14.56 -4.74 -2.79
C LEU A 263 -13.88 -6.08 -3.05
N SER A 264 -12.78 -6.08 -3.82
CA SER A 264 -11.97 -7.29 -4.02
C SER A 264 -11.11 -7.61 -2.81
N MET A 265 -10.59 -6.59 -2.13
CA MET A 265 -9.72 -6.69 -0.96
C MET A 265 -9.58 -5.34 -0.24
N VAL A 266 -8.90 -5.34 0.91
CA VAL A 266 -8.53 -4.11 1.61
C VAL A 266 -7.04 -4.14 1.99
N PHE A 267 -6.40 -2.99 2.01
CA PHE A 267 -5.14 -2.77 2.73
C PHE A 267 -5.42 -2.71 4.21
N GLN A 268 -4.69 -3.49 4.97
CA GLN A 268 -4.66 -3.45 6.44
C GLN A 268 -3.30 -2.96 6.92
N PHE A 269 -3.26 -2.22 8.01
CA PHE A 269 -2.04 -1.56 8.48
C PHE A 269 -1.53 -2.12 9.82
N GLU A 270 -2.12 -3.19 10.34
CA GLU A 270 -1.74 -3.75 11.64
C GLU A 270 -0.25 -4.13 11.71
N HIS A 271 0.29 -4.73 10.62
CA HIS A 271 1.72 -5.04 10.56
C HIS A 271 2.59 -3.79 10.51
N ILE A 272 2.12 -2.70 9.87
CA ILE A 272 2.84 -1.44 9.74
C ILE A 272 3.00 -0.72 11.08
N MET A 273 2.08 -0.94 12.03
CA MET A 273 2.11 -0.31 13.37
C MET A 273 3.02 -1.03 14.37
N LEU A 274 3.69 -2.13 14.01
CA LEU A 274 4.46 -2.97 14.94
C LEU A 274 5.78 -2.34 15.42
N ASP A 275 6.29 -1.34 14.74
CA ASP A 275 7.53 -0.64 15.08
C ASP A 275 7.29 0.77 15.66
N GLN A 276 6.14 0.93 16.33
CA GLN A 276 5.78 2.14 17.08
C GLN A 276 5.25 1.79 18.47
N ASN A 277 5.36 2.70 19.42
CA ASN A 277 4.77 2.58 20.73
C ASN A 277 3.36 3.21 20.73
N GLY A 278 2.35 2.40 21.04
CA GLY A 278 0.95 2.84 21.04
C GLY A 278 0.46 3.27 19.67
N SER A 279 -0.39 4.29 19.62
CA SER A 279 -0.97 4.84 18.40
C SER A 279 -0.10 5.93 17.74
N ASP A 280 1.01 6.32 18.36
CA ASP A 280 1.88 7.37 17.85
C ASP A 280 2.97 6.80 16.93
N LYS A 281 2.80 6.95 15.62
CA LYS A 281 3.76 6.44 14.62
C LYS A 281 5.17 7.02 14.74
N TRP A 282 5.31 8.20 15.36
CA TRP A 282 6.58 8.90 15.55
C TRP A 282 7.34 8.45 16.81
N ASN A 283 6.71 7.67 17.66
CA ASN A 283 7.34 7.06 18.83
C ASN A 283 7.92 5.70 18.44
N LEU A 284 9.19 5.70 18.02
CA LEU A 284 9.86 4.55 17.42
C LEU A 284 10.03 3.38 18.41
N LYS A 285 9.81 2.19 17.90
CA LYS A 285 10.08 0.91 18.57
C LYS A 285 10.73 -0.05 17.57
N ARG A 286 11.65 -0.89 18.04
CA ARG A 286 12.21 -1.96 17.21
C ARG A 286 11.13 -3.00 16.91
N LEU A 287 11.06 -3.45 15.66
CA LEU A 287 10.19 -4.55 15.25
C LEU A 287 10.51 -5.83 16.05
N ASN A 288 9.47 -6.47 16.58
CA ASN A 288 9.57 -7.82 17.15
C ASN A 288 9.03 -8.82 16.11
N LEU A 289 9.87 -9.76 15.68
CA LEU A 289 9.50 -10.71 14.64
C LEU A 289 8.33 -11.63 15.05
N ARG A 290 8.21 -11.97 16.34
CA ARG A 290 7.05 -12.77 16.84
C ARG A 290 5.73 -12.01 16.69
N ASP A 291 5.74 -10.69 16.88
CA ASP A 291 4.54 -9.87 16.66
C ASP A 291 4.17 -9.84 15.16
N LEU A 292 5.16 -9.71 14.27
CA LEU A 292 4.94 -9.78 12.83
C LEU A 292 4.36 -11.14 12.40
N LYS A 293 4.92 -12.23 12.91
CA LYS A 293 4.38 -13.58 12.68
C LYS A 293 2.94 -13.71 13.14
N ARG A 294 2.61 -13.20 14.33
CA ARG A 294 1.27 -13.24 14.89
C ARG A 294 0.27 -12.49 14.02
N VAL A 295 0.62 -11.28 13.58
CA VAL A 295 -0.24 -10.47 12.71
C VAL A 295 -0.47 -11.18 11.38
N PHE A 296 0.59 -11.54 10.65
CA PHE A 296 0.40 -12.20 9.35
C PHE A 296 -0.30 -13.56 9.48
N THR A 297 0.00 -14.35 10.49
CA THR A 297 -0.71 -15.62 10.72
C THR A 297 -2.20 -15.41 10.94
N LYS A 298 -2.56 -14.41 11.75
CA LYS A 298 -3.96 -14.03 11.98
C LYS A 298 -4.67 -13.70 10.65
N TRP A 299 -4.06 -12.85 9.82
CA TRP A 299 -4.65 -12.44 8.54
C TRP A 299 -4.68 -13.59 7.53
N GLN A 300 -3.61 -14.38 7.41
CA GLN A 300 -3.55 -15.52 6.50
C GLN A 300 -4.57 -16.62 6.84
N THR A 301 -4.80 -16.87 8.14
CA THR A 301 -5.72 -17.90 8.60
C THR A 301 -7.17 -17.45 8.59
N LYS A 302 -7.45 -16.22 9.02
CA LYS A 302 -8.81 -15.69 9.09
C LYS A 302 -9.42 -15.42 7.70
N LEU A 303 -8.59 -15.04 6.70
CA LEU A 303 -9.02 -14.84 5.32
C LEU A 303 -8.71 -16.05 4.42
N ALA A 304 -8.50 -17.25 5.00
CA ALA A 304 -8.14 -18.42 4.23
C ALA A 304 -9.24 -18.88 3.27
N ASP A 305 -10.49 -18.84 3.74
CA ASP A 305 -11.65 -19.39 3.02
C ASP A 305 -12.63 -18.30 2.54
N GLU A 306 -12.65 -17.14 3.17
CA GLU A 306 -13.56 -16.05 2.85
C GLU A 306 -12.82 -14.70 2.96
N GLY A 307 -12.93 -13.85 1.94
CA GLY A 307 -12.15 -12.63 1.79
C GLY A 307 -10.80 -12.85 1.11
N TRP A 308 -10.04 -11.77 0.95
CA TRP A 308 -8.75 -11.78 0.25
C TRP A 308 -7.77 -10.78 0.85
N ASN A 309 -6.48 -11.18 0.99
CA ASN A 309 -5.43 -10.30 1.48
C ASN A 309 -4.83 -9.45 0.36
N SER A 310 -4.54 -8.18 0.61
CA SER A 310 -3.49 -7.43 -0.05
C SER A 310 -2.17 -7.63 0.70
N LEU A 311 -1.08 -7.74 -0.04
CA LEU A 311 0.26 -7.98 0.52
C LEU A 311 1.17 -6.82 0.12
N PHE A 312 1.67 -6.05 1.09
CA PHE A 312 2.57 -4.93 0.83
C PHE A 312 3.52 -4.70 2.00
N TRP A 313 4.67 -4.13 1.70
CA TRP A 313 5.62 -3.65 2.69
C TRP A 313 5.60 -2.15 2.85
N ASN A 314 5.48 -1.43 1.75
CA ASN A 314 5.47 0.02 1.69
C ASN A 314 4.56 0.53 0.56
N ASN A 315 4.31 1.81 0.59
CA ASN A 315 3.59 2.59 -0.41
C ASN A 315 4.14 4.02 -0.41
N HIS A 316 3.44 4.96 -1.04
CA HIS A 316 3.81 6.37 -1.09
C HIS A 316 3.72 7.11 0.27
N ASP A 317 3.14 6.49 1.29
CA ASP A 317 2.97 7.04 2.66
C ASP A 317 3.85 6.36 3.71
N LEU A 318 4.68 5.40 3.30
CA LEU A 318 5.52 4.61 4.21
C LEU A 318 6.99 4.70 3.79
N PRO A 319 7.93 4.73 4.74
CA PRO A 319 9.35 4.74 4.42
C PRO A 319 9.77 3.47 3.68
N ARG A 320 10.92 3.53 2.99
CA ARG A 320 11.45 2.39 2.23
C ARG A 320 11.70 1.20 3.14
N ILE A 321 11.14 0.05 2.79
CA ILE A 321 11.14 -1.14 3.67
C ILE A 321 12.54 -1.66 3.98
N VAL A 322 13.48 -1.54 3.04
CA VAL A 322 14.86 -2.00 3.24
C VAL A 322 15.55 -1.21 4.35
N SER A 323 15.28 0.10 4.44
CA SER A 323 15.79 0.95 5.53
C SER A 323 15.02 0.75 6.83
N ARG A 324 13.73 0.43 6.74
CA ARG A 324 12.86 0.30 7.91
C ARG A 324 13.07 -1.02 8.66
N TRP A 325 13.06 -2.15 7.95
CA TRP A 325 13.11 -3.51 8.54
C TRP A 325 14.18 -4.41 7.95
N GLY A 326 14.84 -4.00 6.87
CA GLY A 326 15.99 -4.69 6.29
C GLY A 326 17.31 -4.16 6.83
N ASN A 327 18.31 -4.19 5.96
CA ASN A 327 19.62 -3.57 6.17
C ASN A 327 19.96 -2.79 4.90
N ASP A 328 20.01 -1.48 4.99
CA ASP A 328 20.27 -0.59 3.84
C ASP A 328 21.76 -0.31 3.60
N LYS A 329 22.62 -1.05 4.27
CA LYS A 329 24.09 -0.99 4.18
C LYS A 329 24.63 -2.28 3.52
N GLU A 330 25.46 -3.01 4.24
CA GLU A 330 26.18 -4.20 3.77
C GLU A 330 25.25 -5.28 3.19
N TYR A 331 24.10 -5.53 3.84
CA TYR A 331 23.16 -6.59 3.43
C TYR A 331 21.96 -6.08 2.64
N ARG A 332 22.03 -4.89 2.03
CA ARG A 332 20.89 -4.26 1.32
C ARG A 332 20.23 -5.22 0.32
N VAL A 333 21.00 -5.81 -0.58
CA VAL A 333 20.47 -6.71 -1.62
C VAL A 333 19.89 -7.98 -1.02
N LEU A 334 20.57 -8.55 -0.02
CA LEU A 334 20.13 -9.79 0.63
C LEU A 334 18.84 -9.56 1.44
N SER A 335 18.78 -8.48 2.23
CA SER A 335 17.60 -8.16 3.03
C SER A 335 16.41 -7.74 2.16
N ALA A 336 16.61 -7.00 1.07
CA ALA A 336 15.56 -6.68 0.11
C ALA A 336 14.94 -7.95 -0.51
N LYS A 337 15.79 -8.89 -0.93
CA LYS A 337 15.32 -10.17 -1.48
C LYS A 337 14.63 -11.03 -0.41
N MET A 338 15.13 -11.04 0.83
CA MET A 338 14.50 -11.75 1.94
C MET A 338 13.09 -11.24 2.19
N LEU A 339 12.92 -9.91 2.25
CA LEU A 339 11.60 -9.27 2.40
C LEU A 339 10.66 -9.62 1.24
N ALA A 340 11.16 -9.60 -0.01
CA ALA A 340 10.39 -10.00 -1.19
C ALA A 340 9.92 -11.47 -1.11
N ILE A 341 10.83 -12.40 -0.81
CA ILE A 341 10.54 -13.84 -0.73
C ILE A 341 9.52 -14.11 0.38
N LEU A 342 9.71 -13.48 1.55
CA LEU A 342 8.80 -13.63 2.69
C LEU A 342 7.37 -13.22 2.35
N LEU A 343 7.18 -12.05 1.74
CA LEU A 343 5.86 -11.51 1.47
C LEU A 343 5.17 -12.20 0.28
N HIS A 344 5.89 -12.33 -0.86
CA HIS A 344 5.33 -12.90 -2.08
C HIS A 344 4.97 -14.39 -1.95
N GLY A 345 5.59 -15.10 -0.99
CA GLY A 345 5.22 -16.47 -0.65
C GLY A 345 3.85 -16.60 0.02
N MET A 346 3.24 -15.53 0.56
CA MET A 346 1.95 -15.56 1.26
C MET A 346 0.75 -15.60 0.30
N LYS A 347 -0.45 -15.94 0.84
CA LYS A 347 -1.72 -15.88 0.12
C LYS A 347 -2.26 -14.45 0.13
N GLY A 348 -2.51 -13.90 -1.05
CA GLY A 348 -3.01 -12.54 -1.25
C GLY A 348 -2.46 -11.96 -2.55
N THR A 349 -2.90 -10.76 -2.94
CA THR A 349 -2.37 -10.03 -4.10
C THR A 349 -1.21 -9.15 -3.65
N PRO A 350 0.03 -9.35 -4.18
CA PRO A 350 1.17 -8.50 -3.85
C PRO A 350 1.10 -7.14 -4.53
N TYR A 351 1.51 -6.11 -3.78
CA TYR A 351 1.68 -4.73 -4.24
C TYR A 351 3.14 -4.35 -4.07
N ILE A 352 3.77 -3.92 -5.15
CA ILE A 352 5.16 -3.45 -5.20
C ILE A 352 5.11 -1.94 -5.37
N TYR A 353 5.72 -1.19 -4.46
CA TYR A 353 5.88 0.24 -4.62
C TYR A 353 7.11 0.55 -5.47
N GLN A 354 7.02 1.53 -6.39
CA GLN A 354 8.14 1.94 -7.26
C GLN A 354 9.47 2.08 -6.49
N GLY A 355 10.52 1.42 -7.00
CA GLY A 355 11.85 1.38 -6.40
C GLY A 355 12.07 0.25 -5.38
N GLU A 356 11.02 -0.43 -4.92
CA GLU A 356 11.16 -1.61 -4.06
C GLU A 356 11.89 -2.74 -4.80
N GLU A 357 11.60 -2.92 -6.07
CA GLU A 357 12.17 -3.94 -6.95
C GLU A 357 13.66 -3.75 -7.26
N ILE A 358 14.23 -2.58 -6.96
CA ILE A 358 15.68 -2.33 -7.05
C ILE A 358 16.33 -2.11 -5.68
N GLY A 359 15.53 -2.22 -4.60
CA GLY A 359 15.98 -2.03 -3.23
C GLY A 359 16.37 -0.59 -2.92
N MET A 360 15.58 0.40 -3.37
CA MET A 360 15.75 1.80 -2.95
C MET A 360 15.63 1.94 -1.45
N THR A 361 16.39 2.88 -0.88
CA THR A 361 16.49 3.14 0.56
C THR A 361 15.93 4.51 0.91
N ASN A 362 15.75 4.78 2.19
CA ASN A 362 15.50 6.13 2.69
C ASN A 362 16.64 7.06 2.30
N ILE A 363 16.33 8.35 2.15
CA ILE A 363 17.32 9.40 1.94
C ILE A 363 17.76 9.97 3.29
N GLU A 364 18.98 10.46 3.38
CA GLU A 364 19.47 11.17 4.56
C GLU A 364 18.98 12.61 4.56
N PHE A 365 17.98 12.92 5.41
CA PHE A 365 17.52 14.27 5.69
C PHE A 365 18.32 14.89 6.85
N LYS A 366 18.82 16.11 6.66
CA LYS A 366 19.67 16.79 7.66
C LYS A 366 18.88 17.71 8.57
N THR A 367 17.95 18.46 8.02
CA THR A 367 17.16 19.47 8.72
C THR A 367 15.68 19.33 8.39
N ILE A 368 14.83 20.04 9.12
CA ILE A 368 13.38 20.07 8.83
C ILE A 368 13.09 20.67 7.44
N ASP A 369 13.93 21.56 6.95
CA ASP A 369 13.75 22.19 5.64
C ASP A 369 13.97 21.23 4.47
N ASP A 370 14.48 20.04 4.74
CA ASP A 370 14.62 18.97 3.75
C ASP A 370 13.28 18.22 3.50
N PHE A 371 12.29 18.36 4.38
CA PHE A 371 10.99 17.71 4.29
C PHE A 371 9.98 18.62 3.61
N ALA A 372 9.22 18.06 2.68
CA ALA A 372 8.17 18.77 1.95
C ALA A 372 6.75 18.37 2.39
N ASP A 373 6.61 17.25 3.07
CA ASP A 373 5.32 16.70 3.45
C ASP A 373 4.67 17.48 4.61
N ILE A 374 3.39 17.86 4.43
CA ILE A 374 2.62 18.64 5.41
C ILE A 374 2.54 17.97 6.77
N GLU A 375 2.38 16.63 6.81
CA GLU A 375 2.31 15.89 8.06
C GLU A 375 3.63 15.96 8.84
N ALA A 376 4.76 15.79 8.14
CA ALA A 376 6.10 15.87 8.73
C ALA A 376 6.38 17.25 9.32
N VAL A 377 6.10 18.31 8.54
CA VAL A 377 6.33 19.70 8.94
C VAL A 377 5.46 20.11 10.12
N ASN A 378 4.18 19.74 10.11
CA ASN A 378 3.26 20.05 11.20
C ASN A 378 3.64 19.30 12.48
N MET A 379 3.92 18.00 12.40
CA MET A 379 4.37 17.21 13.54
C MET A 379 5.63 17.78 14.19
N TYR A 380 6.63 18.17 13.38
CA TYR A 380 7.85 18.79 13.89
C TYR A 380 7.54 20.08 14.66
N ARG A 381 6.75 20.96 14.05
CA ARG A 381 6.36 22.25 14.67
C ARG A 381 5.63 22.06 16.00
N GLU A 382 4.63 21.18 16.01
CA GLU A 382 3.84 20.89 17.20
C GLU A 382 4.69 20.33 18.34
N ARG A 383 5.55 19.35 18.05
CA ARG A 383 6.37 18.70 19.09
C ARG A 383 7.46 19.61 19.63
N VAL A 384 8.11 20.37 18.76
CA VAL A 384 9.13 21.33 19.19
C VAL A 384 8.50 22.46 20.02
N ALA A 385 7.32 22.96 19.62
CA ALA A 385 6.57 23.96 20.39
C ALA A 385 6.13 23.42 21.77
N ALA A 386 5.86 22.12 21.87
CA ALA A 386 5.56 21.44 23.13
C ALA A 386 6.81 21.12 23.99
N GLY A 387 8.02 21.56 23.57
CA GLY A 387 9.26 21.36 24.31
C GLY A 387 10.02 20.08 23.97
N GLY A 388 9.63 19.37 22.90
CA GLY A 388 10.33 18.18 22.43
C GLY A 388 11.75 18.49 21.93
N ASP A 389 12.68 17.55 22.15
CA ASP A 389 14.06 17.65 21.64
C ASP A 389 14.08 17.59 20.11
N LYS A 390 14.64 18.62 19.48
CA LYS A 390 14.64 18.79 18.03
C LYS A 390 15.27 17.61 17.26
N GLU A 391 16.40 17.09 17.76
CA GLU A 391 17.11 16.00 17.09
C GLU A 391 16.35 14.67 17.23
N SER A 392 15.74 14.42 18.39
CA SER A 392 14.88 13.25 18.61
C SER A 392 13.66 13.28 17.67
N VAL A 393 13.01 14.45 17.53
CA VAL A 393 11.87 14.63 16.61
C VAL A 393 12.31 14.45 15.17
N LEU A 394 13.46 15.02 14.78
CA LEU A 394 14.02 14.87 13.44
C LEU A 394 14.39 13.40 13.14
N ASN A 395 14.93 12.68 14.13
CA ASN A 395 15.20 11.25 13.98
C ASN A 395 13.93 10.44 13.71
N SER A 396 12.81 10.76 14.37
CA SER A 396 11.53 10.12 14.07
C SER A 396 11.08 10.38 12.63
N LEU A 397 11.25 11.61 12.13
CA LEU A 397 10.96 11.96 10.73
C LEU A 397 11.84 11.19 9.74
N ARG A 398 13.16 11.13 9.97
CA ARG A 398 14.09 10.36 9.11
C ARG A 398 13.66 8.90 8.96
N ASN A 399 13.07 8.33 10.00
CA ASN A 399 12.64 6.93 10.00
C ASN A 399 11.24 6.72 9.43
N LYS A 400 10.31 7.66 9.61
CA LYS A 400 8.87 7.42 9.40
C LYS A 400 8.19 8.35 8.40
N ALA A 401 8.82 9.47 7.99
CA ALA A 401 8.17 10.42 7.10
C ALA A 401 7.90 9.84 5.70
N ARG A 402 6.77 10.25 5.14
CA ARG A 402 6.33 9.92 3.78
C ARG A 402 7.32 10.38 2.72
N ASP A 403 8.06 11.46 2.98
CA ASP A 403 9.12 12.00 2.13
C ASP A 403 10.15 10.96 1.66
N ASN A 404 10.46 9.96 2.49
CA ASN A 404 11.36 8.87 2.14
C ASN A 404 10.89 8.06 0.92
N ALA A 405 9.59 7.87 0.78
CA ALA A 405 8.98 7.15 -0.35
C ALA A 405 8.87 8.02 -1.60
N ARG A 406 8.87 9.35 -1.45
CA ARG A 406 8.54 10.32 -2.51
C ARG A 406 9.76 10.83 -3.27
N THR A 407 10.96 10.37 -2.93
CA THR A 407 12.17 10.65 -3.71
C THR A 407 12.03 10.10 -5.14
N PRO A 408 12.58 10.81 -6.17
CA PRO A 408 12.54 10.36 -7.54
C PRO A 408 13.09 8.94 -7.75
N MET A 409 12.48 8.21 -8.67
CA MET A 409 12.94 6.89 -9.12
C MET A 409 14.34 6.98 -9.72
N GLN A 410 15.18 6.00 -9.39
CA GLN A 410 16.59 5.96 -9.81
C GLN A 410 16.75 5.06 -11.05
N TRP A 411 16.80 5.68 -12.25
CA TRP A 411 16.86 4.93 -13.50
C TRP A 411 18.27 4.55 -13.92
N ASN A 412 19.24 5.45 -13.73
CA ASN A 412 20.65 5.22 -14.07
C ASN A 412 21.56 6.08 -13.19
N ASP A 413 22.88 6.06 -13.46
CA ASP A 413 23.88 6.83 -12.73
C ASP A 413 24.20 8.21 -13.39
N GLY A 414 23.41 8.63 -14.37
CA GLY A 414 23.48 9.95 -14.97
C GLY A 414 22.90 11.05 -14.07
N GLU A 415 22.93 12.28 -14.56
CA GLU A 415 22.39 13.43 -13.85
C GLU A 415 20.94 13.19 -13.40
N ASN A 416 20.62 13.64 -12.18
CA ASN A 416 19.31 13.45 -11.55
C ASN A 416 18.82 11.98 -11.53
N ALA A 417 19.74 11.03 -11.46
CA ALA A 417 19.44 9.59 -11.53
C ALA A 417 18.74 9.16 -12.84
N GLY A 418 18.83 9.95 -13.90
CA GLY A 418 18.07 9.76 -15.14
C GLY A 418 16.57 9.94 -14.99
N PHE A 419 16.11 10.55 -13.92
CA PHE A 419 14.69 10.85 -13.69
C PHE A 419 14.19 12.00 -14.55
N THR A 420 14.96 13.09 -14.63
CA THR A 420 14.66 14.32 -15.37
C THR A 420 15.91 14.93 -15.97
N GLN A 421 15.73 15.71 -17.04
CA GLN A 421 16.77 16.60 -17.57
C GLN A 421 16.69 18.02 -16.98
N GLY A 422 15.62 18.33 -16.26
CA GLY A 422 15.42 19.59 -15.56
C GLY A 422 15.83 19.52 -14.08
N LYS A 423 15.34 20.48 -13.29
CA LYS A 423 15.52 20.47 -11.83
C LYS A 423 14.45 19.58 -11.21
N PRO A 424 14.82 18.48 -10.52
CA PRO A 424 13.83 17.61 -9.89
C PRO A 424 12.96 18.37 -8.88
N TRP A 425 11.65 18.11 -8.86
CA TRP A 425 10.70 18.69 -7.91
C TRP A 425 11.06 18.37 -6.45
N TYR A 426 11.71 17.22 -6.25
CA TYR A 426 12.17 16.76 -4.94
C TYR A 426 13.58 16.18 -5.03
N ARG A 427 14.24 16.02 -3.89
CA ARG A 427 15.64 15.57 -3.79
C ARG A 427 15.81 14.15 -4.32
N VAL A 428 16.76 13.97 -5.20
CA VAL A 428 17.24 12.65 -5.62
C VAL A 428 18.14 12.06 -4.54
N ASN A 429 17.92 10.80 -4.17
CA ASN A 429 18.79 10.13 -3.21
C ASN A 429 20.18 9.93 -3.81
N PRO A 430 21.26 10.47 -3.22
CA PRO A 430 22.60 10.46 -3.81
C PRO A 430 23.17 9.06 -4.03
N ASN A 431 22.59 8.04 -3.44
CA ASN A 431 23.01 6.65 -3.64
C ASN A 431 22.59 6.07 -5.02
N TYR A 432 21.93 6.88 -5.87
CA TYR A 432 21.55 6.48 -7.24
C TYR A 432 22.78 6.06 -8.08
N LEU A 433 23.97 6.54 -7.73
CA LEU A 433 25.19 6.10 -8.37
C LEU A 433 25.45 4.58 -8.22
N GLN A 434 24.93 3.95 -7.17
CA GLN A 434 25.05 2.51 -6.89
C GLN A 434 23.72 1.76 -7.02
N ILE A 435 22.61 2.43 -6.71
CA ILE A 435 21.28 1.85 -6.66
C ILE A 435 20.44 2.47 -7.77
N ASN A 436 20.29 1.79 -8.90
CA ASN A 436 19.46 2.26 -9.99
C ASN A 436 19.00 1.09 -10.88
N VAL A 437 18.03 1.36 -11.73
CA VAL A 437 17.44 0.37 -12.64
C VAL A 437 18.48 -0.20 -13.61
N GLN A 438 19.32 0.63 -14.19
CA GLN A 438 20.33 0.18 -15.16
C GLN A 438 21.24 -0.88 -14.54
N LYS A 439 21.84 -0.62 -13.39
CA LYS A 439 22.71 -1.57 -12.68
C LYS A 439 21.95 -2.82 -12.21
N ALA A 440 20.69 -2.64 -11.82
CA ALA A 440 19.85 -3.78 -11.43
C ALA A 440 19.55 -4.71 -12.62
N LEU A 441 19.44 -4.18 -13.82
CA LEU A 441 19.23 -4.97 -15.06
C LEU A 441 20.51 -5.63 -15.58
N GLU A 442 21.69 -5.11 -15.23
CA GLU A 442 23.00 -5.68 -15.60
C GLU A 442 23.42 -6.84 -14.68
N ASP A 443 22.88 -6.92 -13.47
CA ASP A 443 23.21 -7.99 -12.50
C ASP A 443 22.04 -8.99 -12.36
N GLU A 444 22.20 -10.19 -12.90
CA GLU A 444 21.21 -11.28 -12.78
C GLU A 444 20.94 -11.70 -11.30
N ASN A 445 21.81 -11.32 -10.36
CA ASN A 445 21.61 -11.53 -8.93
C ASN A 445 21.01 -10.31 -8.23
N SER A 446 20.56 -9.29 -8.96
CA SER A 446 19.95 -8.11 -8.37
C SER A 446 18.61 -8.39 -7.68
N VAL A 447 18.10 -7.40 -6.96
CA VAL A 447 16.77 -7.43 -6.35
C VAL A 447 15.70 -7.54 -7.44
N PHE A 448 15.87 -6.86 -8.60
CA PHE A 448 14.97 -6.88 -9.73
C PHE A 448 14.65 -8.31 -10.23
N TYR A 449 15.68 -9.10 -10.48
CA TYR A 449 15.47 -10.48 -10.97
C TYR A 449 14.88 -11.41 -9.91
N CYS A 450 15.05 -11.10 -8.62
CA CYS A 450 14.33 -11.80 -7.56
C CYS A 450 12.82 -11.53 -7.63
N TYR A 451 12.40 -10.26 -7.76
CA TYR A 451 10.99 -9.89 -7.96
C TYR A 451 10.44 -10.49 -9.25
N GLN A 452 11.13 -10.34 -10.36
CA GLN A 452 10.73 -10.95 -11.63
C GLN A 452 10.48 -12.46 -11.50
N LYS A 453 11.37 -13.17 -10.82
CA LYS A 453 11.23 -14.61 -10.58
C LYS A 453 10.02 -14.92 -9.70
N LEU A 454 9.80 -14.17 -8.63
CA LEU A 454 8.65 -14.35 -7.74
C LEU A 454 7.32 -14.09 -8.46
N ILE A 455 7.25 -13.05 -9.29
CA ILE A 455 6.07 -12.73 -10.12
C ILE A 455 5.78 -13.89 -11.09
N ARG A 456 6.80 -14.37 -11.79
CA ARG A 456 6.67 -15.53 -12.69
C ARG A 456 6.22 -16.79 -11.94
N MET A 457 6.86 -17.10 -10.80
CA MET A 457 6.48 -18.26 -9.98
C MET A 457 5.02 -18.19 -9.55
N ARG A 458 4.51 -17.00 -9.21
CA ARG A 458 3.12 -16.79 -8.82
C ARG A 458 2.16 -17.11 -9.97
N ARG A 459 2.46 -16.67 -11.19
CA ARG A 459 1.65 -16.95 -12.38
C ARG A 459 1.61 -18.44 -12.74
N GLU A 460 2.75 -19.11 -12.61
CA GLU A 460 2.92 -20.51 -13.01
C GLU A 460 2.47 -21.51 -11.94
N ASN A 461 2.38 -21.11 -10.66
CA ASN A 461 2.17 -22.05 -9.56
C ASN A 461 0.95 -21.68 -8.70
N PRO A 462 -0.17 -22.41 -8.84
CA PRO A 462 -1.39 -22.17 -8.07
C PRO A 462 -1.18 -22.18 -6.53
N ILE A 463 -0.17 -22.90 -6.04
CA ILE A 463 0.14 -22.97 -4.61
C ILE A 463 0.51 -21.59 -4.03
N MET A 464 1.16 -20.70 -4.78
CA MET A 464 1.45 -19.34 -4.32
C MET A 464 0.17 -18.51 -4.15
N VAL A 465 -0.84 -18.78 -4.95
CA VAL A 465 -2.11 -18.05 -4.96
C VAL A 465 -3.08 -18.64 -3.95
N TYR A 466 -3.32 -19.95 -4.00
CA TYR A 466 -4.42 -20.62 -3.30
C TYR A 466 -3.97 -21.54 -2.16
N GLY A 467 -2.68 -21.82 -2.02
CA GLY A 467 -2.17 -22.69 -0.96
C GLY A 467 -2.54 -22.20 0.44
N ARG A 468 -2.86 -23.12 1.34
CA ARG A 468 -3.12 -22.81 2.75
C ARG A 468 -1.81 -22.48 3.46
N TYR A 469 -1.87 -21.50 4.33
CA TYR A 469 -0.75 -21.06 5.16
C TYR A 469 -0.75 -21.80 6.50
N GLU A 470 0.44 -22.20 6.98
CA GLU A 470 0.67 -22.69 8.34
C GLU A 470 2.00 -22.16 8.86
N LEU A 471 1.98 -21.49 10.03
CA LEU A 471 3.18 -20.97 10.68
C LEU A 471 4.02 -22.11 11.26
N LEU A 472 5.32 -22.04 11.04
CA LEU A 472 6.33 -22.88 11.69
C LEU A 472 7.23 -22.03 12.58
N LEU A 473 7.87 -22.63 13.59
CA LEU A 473 8.81 -21.97 14.50
C LEU A 473 8.21 -20.67 15.11
N PRO A 474 7.01 -20.70 15.71
CA PRO A 474 6.31 -19.50 16.18
C PRO A 474 7.12 -18.69 17.20
N GLU A 475 7.87 -19.34 18.07
CA GLU A 475 8.63 -18.72 19.16
C GLU A 475 10.05 -18.28 18.75
N ASN A 476 10.54 -18.68 17.58
CA ASN A 476 11.85 -18.25 17.12
C ASN A 476 11.86 -16.75 16.82
N GLU A 477 12.80 -16.01 17.38
CA GLU A 477 12.85 -14.54 17.30
C GLU A 477 13.54 -14.01 16.03
N ASN A 478 14.25 -14.87 15.29
CA ASN A 478 15.07 -14.47 14.16
C ASN A 478 14.63 -15.12 12.84
N ILE A 479 14.06 -16.33 12.89
CA ILE A 479 13.58 -17.04 11.71
C ILE A 479 12.07 -16.88 11.55
N TYR A 480 11.62 -16.43 10.38
CA TYR A 480 10.24 -16.54 9.96
C TYR A 480 10.10 -17.73 9.01
N ALA A 481 9.33 -18.73 9.42
CA ALA A 481 9.07 -19.92 8.60
C ALA A 481 7.57 -20.23 8.54
N TYR A 482 7.10 -20.60 7.35
CA TYR A 482 5.72 -21.03 7.13
C TYR A 482 5.61 -21.97 5.94
N THR A 483 4.54 -22.74 5.90
CA THR A 483 4.23 -23.57 4.74
C THR A 483 3.08 -22.98 3.93
N ARG A 484 3.08 -23.36 2.65
CA ARG A 484 1.95 -23.26 1.75
C ARG A 484 1.61 -24.66 1.27
N THR A 485 0.37 -25.07 1.45
CA THR A 485 -0.11 -26.40 1.04
C THR A 485 -1.23 -26.26 0.03
N TYR A 486 -1.06 -26.88 -1.14
CA TYR A 486 -2.07 -26.93 -2.19
C TYR A 486 -2.10 -28.35 -2.79
N LYS A 487 -3.24 -29.04 -2.64
CA LYS A 487 -3.34 -30.48 -2.97
C LYS A 487 -2.23 -31.27 -2.26
N ASP A 488 -1.45 -32.04 -2.97
CA ASP A 488 -0.38 -32.88 -2.43
C ASP A 488 0.99 -32.17 -2.37
N THR A 489 1.04 -30.89 -2.75
CA THR A 489 2.27 -30.10 -2.80
C THR A 489 2.39 -29.21 -1.57
N ILE A 490 3.56 -29.23 -0.94
CA ILE A 490 3.89 -28.34 0.17
C ILE A 490 5.13 -27.53 -0.20
N TRP A 491 5.01 -26.22 -0.08
CA TRP A 491 6.16 -25.31 -0.15
C TRP A 491 6.47 -24.80 1.25
N LEU A 492 7.76 -24.83 1.60
CA LEU A 492 8.29 -24.23 2.81
C LEU A 492 8.95 -22.91 2.44
N VAL A 493 8.50 -21.82 3.03
CA VAL A 493 9.19 -20.53 3.01
C VAL A 493 9.89 -20.35 4.35
N ILE A 494 11.19 -20.09 4.33
CA ILE A 494 11.98 -19.88 5.54
C ILE A 494 12.96 -18.75 5.31
N CYS A 495 12.99 -17.80 6.25
CA CYS A 495 13.75 -16.57 6.17
C CYS A 495 14.44 -16.27 7.50
N ASN A 496 15.74 -16.05 7.47
CA ASN A 496 16.43 -15.37 8.56
C ASN A 496 16.18 -13.86 8.40
N PHE A 497 15.53 -13.26 9.39
CA PHE A 497 15.10 -11.87 9.32
C PHE A 497 16.19 -10.85 9.73
N TYR A 498 17.31 -11.34 10.25
CA TYR A 498 18.38 -10.50 10.79
C TYR A 498 19.77 -10.88 10.27
N GLY A 499 20.78 -10.11 10.69
CA GLY A 499 22.17 -10.19 10.21
C GLY A 499 23.06 -11.23 10.89
N GLU A 500 22.53 -12.12 11.72
CA GLU A 500 23.25 -13.20 12.39
C GLU A 500 23.00 -14.54 11.68
N ASN A 501 23.91 -15.52 11.86
CA ASN A 501 23.65 -16.88 11.40
C ASN A 501 22.67 -17.57 12.35
N GLU A 502 21.71 -18.29 11.79
CA GLU A 502 20.68 -18.99 12.55
C GLU A 502 20.63 -20.47 12.21
N GLU A 503 20.47 -21.31 13.22
CA GLU A 503 20.28 -22.74 13.05
C GLU A 503 18.81 -23.12 13.23
N PHE A 504 18.37 -24.11 12.48
CA PHE A 504 17.01 -24.66 12.61
C PHE A 504 16.99 -26.16 12.35
N SER A 505 15.92 -26.81 12.80
CA SER A 505 15.70 -28.23 12.53
C SER A 505 14.26 -28.46 12.14
N LEU A 506 14.04 -28.94 10.89
CA LEU A 506 12.76 -29.38 10.38
C LEU A 506 12.89 -30.76 9.74
N GLU A 507 11.91 -31.63 9.93
CA GLU A 507 11.96 -32.96 9.35
C GLU A 507 11.72 -32.92 7.83
N GLY A 508 12.43 -33.78 7.10
CA GLY A 508 12.26 -33.94 5.66
C GLY A 508 13.41 -33.37 4.85
N THR A 509 13.15 -33.25 3.55
CA THR A 509 14.09 -32.71 2.56
C THR A 509 13.40 -31.63 1.71
N GLY A 510 14.17 -30.64 1.26
CA GLY A 510 13.66 -29.55 0.42
C GLY A 510 14.41 -29.48 -0.91
N LYS A 511 13.65 -29.35 -2.00
CA LYS A 511 14.18 -28.94 -3.29
C LYS A 511 14.06 -27.41 -3.38
N ILE A 512 15.17 -26.71 -3.56
CA ILE A 512 15.19 -25.25 -3.65
C ILE A 512 14.46 -24.80 -4.93
N LEU A 513 13.48 -23.92 -4.77
CA LEU A 513 12.76 -23.26 -5.87
C LEU A 513 13.29 -21.85 -6.13
N ILE A 514 13.52 -21.10 -5.05
CA ILE A 514 14.18 -19.80 -5.06
C ILE A 514 14.96 -19.61 -3.77
N SER A 515 16.12 -18.97 -3.87
CA SER A 515 16.93 -18.51 -2.75
C SER A 515 17.62 -17.19 -3.12
N ASN A 516 17.89 -16.36 -2.14
CA ASN A 516 18.72 -15.14 -2.31
C ASN A 516 20.22 -15.43 -2.18
N TYR A 517 20.60 -16.69 -1.88
CA TYR A 517 21.98 -17.21 -1.92
C TYR A 517 22.10 -18.35 -2.94
N LYS A 518 23.28 -18.54 -3.51
CA LYS A 518 23.51 -19.56 -4.57
C LYS A 518 23.56 -20.98 -4.05
N ASP A 519 24.00 -21.17 -2.80
CA ASP A 519 24.39 -22.44 -2.18
C ASP A 519 23.65 -22.69 -0.86
N SER A 520 22.36 -22.43 -0.82
CA SER A 520 21.52 -22.66 0.37
C SER A 520 21.44 -24.14 0.75
N CYS A 521 21.29 -24.38 2.05
CA CYS A 521 21.23 -25.72 2.61
C CYS A 521 19.99 -26.49 2.16
N THR A 522 20.14 -27.74 1.75
CA THR A 522 19.02 -28.65 1.40
C THR A 522 18.68 -29.64 2.51
N ASN A 523 19.55 -29.77 3.51
CA ASN A 523 19.32 -30.63 4.67
C ASN A 523 18.60 -29.88 5.78
N LEU A 524 17.28 -30.02 5.83
CA LEU A 524 16.44 -29.27 6.76
C LEU A 524 16.54 -29.76 8.23
N ARG A 525 17.11 -30.95 8.50
CA ARG A 525 17.31 -31.45 9.87
C ARG A 525 18.48 -30.79 10.60
N LYS A 526 19.45 -30.30 9.84
CA LYS A 526 20.61 -29.54 10.34
C LYS A 526 20.73 -28.28 9.49
N GLY A 527 19.64 -27.52 9.44
CA GLY A 527 19.54 -26.32 8.63
C GLY A 527 20.31 -25.18 9.28
N ARG A 528 20.94 -24.36 8.44
CA ARG A 528 21.56 -23.10 8.81
C ARG A 528 21.20 -22.06 7.81
N LEU A 529 20.83 -20.88 8.29
CA LEU A 529 20.58 -19.70 7.49
C LEU A 529 21.63 -18.64 7.80
N ARG A 530 22.20 -18.07 6.76
CA ARG A 530 23.14 -16.94 6.84
C ARG A 530 22.38 -15.62 7.07
N PRO A 531 23.06 -14.49 7.29
CA PRO A 531 22.43 -13.19 7.40
C PRO A 531 21.41 -12.92 6.27
N TYR A 532 20.17 -12.63 6.63
CA TYR A 532 19.06 -12.34 5.69
C TYR A 532 18.82 -13.42 4.64
N GLU A 533 19.22 -14.67 4.87
CA GLU A 533 18.97 -15.76 3.93
C GLU A 533 17.49 -16.12 3.91
N ALA A 534 16.94 -16.24 2.70
CA ALA A 534 15.55 -16.60 2.47
C ALA A 534 15.45 -17.65 1.36
N VAL A 535 14.67 -18.69 1.59
CA VAL A 535 14.52 -19.81 0.67
C VAL A 535 13.06 -20.26 0.59
N ILE A 536 12.58 -20.54 -0.61
CA ILE A 536 11.37 -21.34 -0.84
C ILE A 536 11.79 -22.72 -1.30
N TYR A 537 11.35 -23.73 -0.59
CA TYR A 537 11.52 -25.13 -0.95
C TYR A 537 10.21 -25.78 -1.38
N GLU A 538 10.26 -26.65 -2.37
CA GLU A 538 9.30 -27.74 -2.47
C GLU A 538 9.66 -28.77 -1.41
N TRP A 539 8.80 -28.95 -0.41
CA TRP A 539 9.10 -29.69 0.81
C TRP A 539 8.44 -31.07 0.82
N LYS A 540 9.25 -32.10 0.93
CA LYS A 540 8.78 -33.48 1.15
C LYS A 540 8.91 -33.80 2.63
N ARG A 541 7.82 -33.63 3.37
CA ARG A 541 7.71 -34.07 4.76
C ARG A 541 7.72 -35.60 4.78
N LYS A 542 8.60 -36.26 5.52
CA LYS A 542 8.46 -37.70 5.75
C LYS A 542 7.14 -37.94 6.46
N ASN A 543 6.28 -38.80 5.91
CA ASN A 543 5.03 -39.19 6.53
C ASN A 543 5.31 -39.64 7.97
N LEU A 544 4.92 -38.84 8.95
CA LEU A 544 4.60 -39.34 10.26
C LEU A 544 3.34 -40.18 10.04
N LEU A 545 3.50 -41.51 10.12
CA LEU A 545 2.40 -42.46 10.21
C LEU A 545 1.33 -41.84 11.14
N THR A 546 0.14 -41.65 10.60
CA THR A 546 -1.04 -41.25 11.34
C THR A 546 -1.22 -42.21 12.51
N PHE A 547 -0.80 -41.83 13.71
CA PHE A 547 -1.33 -42.42 14.92
C PHE A 547 -2.78 -42.02 15.02
N ARG A 548 -3.65 -42.80 14.36
CA ARG A 548 -5.05 -42.85 14.71
C ARG A 548 -5.12 -43.45 16.12
N TYR A 549 -5.37 -42.63 17.10
CA TYR A 549 -5.88 -43.11 18.39
C TYR A 549 -7.17 -43.87 18.11
N ARG A 550 -7.09 -45.20 18.09
CA ARG A 550 -8.25 -46.08 18.32
C ARG A 550 -8.61 -45.89 19.78
N CYS A 551 -9.64 -45.11 20.05
CA CYS A 551 -10.36 -45.21 21.29
C CYS A 551 -11.06 -46.57 21.26
N THR A 552 -10.46 -47.59 21.86
CA THR A 552 -11.17 -48.80 22.27
C THR A 552 -11.91 -48.43 23.53
N GLY A 553 -13.19 -48.05 23.37
CA GLY A 553 -14.14 -48.08 24.48
C GLY A 553 -14.38 -49.52 24.87
N GLN A 554 -14.05 -49.88 26.08
CA GLN A 554 -14.77 -50.97 26.79
C GLN A 554 -15.53 -50.33 27.92
N LEU A 555 -16.84 -50.39 27.75
CA LEU A 555 -17.83 -50.30 28.83
C LEU A 555 -17.71 -51.55 29.71
N SER A 556 -17.57 -51.35 30.96
CA SER A 556 -18.10 -52.22 32.02
C SER A 556 -18.34 -51.38 33.26
#